data_710ceee3820018189341b814e2d9db05
#
_entry.id   710ceee3820018189341b814e2d9db05
#
_cell.length_a   1.000
_cell.length_b   1.000
_cell.length_c   1.000
_cell.angle_alpha   90.00
_cell.angle_beta   90.00
_cell.angle_gamma   90.00
#
_symmetry.space_group_name_H-M   'P 1'
#
loop_
_entity.id
_entity.type
_entity.pdbx_description
1 polymer ?
#
loop_
_entity_poly.entity_id
_entity_poly.type
_entity_poly.pdbx_seq_one_letter_code
_entity_poly.pdbx_strand_id
1 'polypeptide(L)'
;LAEFAKLRETEVTAEELERAKTYAIGTRAIRQESGAAVLGELVDAWLYGSGLHELDEHDARIRAVTRAAIRDAARRYLVEERRVEGVVRGVAKTV
;
A
#
# COMPACT_ATOMS: atom_id res chain seq x y z
N LEU A 1 -11.84 7.57 8.50
CA LEU A 1 -12.70 7.92 7.34
C LEU A 1 -12.39 9.30 6.78
N ALA A 2 -12.15 10.32 7.62
CA ALA A 2 -11.78 11.66 7.18
C ALA A 2 -10.51 11.68 6.31
N GLU A 3 -9.52 10.86 6.63
CA GLU A 3 -8.28 10.75 5.83
C GLU A 3 -8.53 10.13 4.45
N PHE A 4 -9.44 9.15 4.35
CA PHE A 4 -9.84 8.59 3.05
C PHE A 4 -10.58 9.61 2.18
N ALA A 5 -11.44 10.44 2.79
CA ALA A 5 -12.09 11.53 2.09
C ALA A 5 -11.06 12.54 1.54
N LYS A 6 -10.08 12.93 2.34
CA LYS A 6 -8.99 13.82 1.89
C LYS A 6 -8.24 13.25 0.69
N LEU A 7 -7.88 11.96 0.72
CA LEU A 7 -7.18 11.31 -0.40
C LEU A 7 -7.99 11.32 -1.70
N ARG A 8 -9.32 11.28 -1.62
CA ARG A 8 -10.19 11.36 -2.80
C ARG A 8 -10.34 12.77 -3.33
N GLU A 9 -10.36 13.75 -2.46
CA GLU A 9 -10.68 15.13 -2.79
C GLU A 9 -9.45 15.95 -3.16
N THR A 10 -8.35 15.72 -2.44
CA THR A 10 -7.14 16.52 -2.54
C THR A 10 -5.94 15.65 -2.87
N GLU A 11 -5.05 16.13 -3.72
CA GLU A 11 -3.78 15.45 -3.95
C GLU A 11 -2.87 15.59 -2.72
N VAL A 12 -2.15 14.53 -2.40
CA VAL A 12 -1.06 14.57 -1.40
C VAL A 12 0.01 15.59 -1.82
N THR A 13 0.77 16.10 -0.88
CA THR A 13 1.88 16.99 -1.21
C THR A 13 3.02 16.22 -1.88
N ALA A 14 3.88 16.91 -2.60
CA ALA A 14 5.07 16.30 -3.20
C ALA A 14 5.99 15.68 -2.13
N GLU A 15 6.11 16.34 -0.98
CA GLU A 15 6.90 15.85 0.14
C GLU A 15 6.33 14.57 0.76
N GLU A 16 5.01 14.52 0.95
CA GLU A 16 4.31 13.31 1.43
C GLU A 16 4.50 12.14 0.47
N LEU A 17 4.39 12.38 -0.82
CA LEU A 17 4.61 11.36 -1.84
C LEU A 17 6.04 10.82 -1.81
N GLU A 18 7.04 11.69 -1.79
CA GLU A 18 8.45 11.25 -1.76
C GLU A 18 8.79 10.50 -0.47
N ARG A 19 8.25 10.91 0.66
CA ARG A 19 8.38 10.19 1.93
C ARG A 19 7.77 8.78 1.85
N ALA A 20 6.57 8.66 1.28
CA ALA A 20 5.89 7.38 1.10
C ALA A 20 6.66 6.43 0.16
N LYS A 21 7.20 6.95 -0.95
CA LYS A 21 8.04 6.18 -1.87
C LYS A 21 9.30 5.66 -1.20
N THR A 22 10.01 6.54 -0.51
CA THR A 22 11.23 6.19 0.23
C THR A 22 10.95 5.11 1.27
N TYR A 23 9.84 5.23 2.00
CA TYR A 23 9.41 4.25 2.99
C TYR A 23 9.09 2.90 2.34
N ALA A 24 8.33 2.88 1.27
CA ALA A 24 7.93 1.65 0.57
C ALA A 24 9.14 0.88 0.03
N ILE A 25 10.05 1.58 -0.64
CA ILE A 25 11.27 0.98 -1.22
C ILE A 25 12.21 0.50 -0.10
N GLY A 26 12.45 1.32 0.91
CA GLY A 26 13.33 0.99 2.03
C GLY A 26 12.82 -0.18 2.86
N THR A 27 11.54 -0.22 3.16
CA THR A 27 10.92 -1.32 3.91
C THR A 27 11.01 -2.64 3.15
N ARG A 28 10.79 -2.61 1.84
CA ARG A 28 10.97 -3.81 1.00
C ARG A 28 12.41 -4.29 1.01
N ALA A 29 13.39 -3.39 0.86
CA ALA A 29 14.81 -3.75 0.90
C ALA A 29 15.20 -4.44 2.22
N ILE A 30 14.70 -3.93 3.35
CA ILE A 30 14.93 -4.56 4.66
C ILE A 30 14.29 -5.96 4.74
N ARG A 31 13.07 -6.11 4.27
CA ARG A 31 12.38 -7.41 4.24
C ARG A 31 13.09 -8.45 3.39
N GLN A 32 13.74 -8.05 2.31
CA GLN A 32 14.51 -8.92 1.43
C GLN A 32 15.80 -9.47 2.05
N GLU A 33 16.20 -9.02 3.22
CA GLU A 33 17.27 -9.64 4.01
C GLU A 33 16.88 -11.05 4.50
N SER A 34 15.59 -11.35 4.59
CA SER A 34 15.07 -12.69 4.94
C SER A 34 14.84 -13.54 3.69
N GLY A 35 15.45 -14.71 3.64
CA GLY A 35 15.22 -15.67 2.55
C GLY A 35 13.76 -16.11 2.44
N ALA A 36 13.05 -16.25 3.55
CA ALA A 36 11.61 -16.56 3.57
C ALA A 36 10.77 -15.45 2.93
N ALA A 37 11.10 -14.19 3.18
CA ALA A 37 10.40 -13.06 2.55
C ALA A 37 10.65 -12.98 1.04
N VAL A 38 11.89 -13.23 0.60
CA VAL A 38 12.23 -13.32 -0.83
C VAL A 38 11.47 -14.46 -1.50
N LEU A 39 11.42 -15.63 -0.88
CA LEU A 39 10.64 -16.75 -1.40
C LEU A 39 9.16 -16.41 -1.51
N GLY A 40 8.58 -15.74 -0.50
CA GLY A 40 7.21 -15.26 -0.53
C GLY A 40 6.93 -14.32 -1.70
N GLU A 41 7.81 -13.35 -1.95
CA GLU A 41 7.69 -12.45 -3.10
C GLU A 41 7.75 -13.20 -4.44
N LEU A 42 8.63 -14.17 -4.58
CA LEU A 42 8.74 -15.00 -5.78
C LEU A 42 7.46 -15.80 -6.03
N VAL A 43 6.93 -16.44 -5.00
CA VAL A 43 5.68 -17.22 -5.08
C VAL A 43 4.49 -16.31 -5.45
N ASP A 44 4.36 -15.17 -4.81
CA ASP A 44 3.27 -14.23 -5.07
C ASP A 44 3.34 -13.67 -6.50
N ALA A 45 4.52 -13.29 -6.96
CA ALA A 45 4.72 -12.81 -8.33
C ALA A 45 4.40 -13.88 -9.38
N TRP A 46 4.71 -15.13 -9.10
CA TRP A 46 4.45 -16.26 -9.99
C TRP A 46 2.97 -16.65 -10.01
N LEU A 47 2.32 -16.74 -8.85
CA LEU A 47 0.95 -17.24 -8.73
C LEU A 47 -0.11 -16.15 -9.00
N TYR A 48 0.12 -14.94 -8.55
CA TYR A 48 -0.89 -13.88 -8.55
C TYR A 48 -0.51 -12.67 -9.38
N GLY A 49 0.75 -12.53 -9.72
CA GLY A 49 1.26 -11.43 -10.52
C GLY A 49 1.38 -11.74 -12.01
N SER A 50 2.00 -10.84 -12.73
CA SER A 50 2.29 -10.99 -14.16
C SER A 50 3.58 -11.77 -14.44
N GLY A 51 4.27 -12.21 -13.42
CA GLY A 51 5.50 -13.00 -13.50
C GLY A 51 6.67 -12.42 -12.70
N LEU A 52 7.81 -13.09 -12.75
CA LEU A 52 8.99 -12.75 -11.92
C LEU A 52 9.60 -11.38 -12.27
N HIS A 53 9.38 -10.87 -13.48
CA HIS A 53 9.85 -9.54 -13.88
C HIS A 53 9.27 -8.39 -13.02
N GLU A 54 8.11 -8.61 -12.39
CA GLU A 54 7.54 -7.63 -11.46
C GLU A 54 8.48 -7.28 -10.30
N LEU A 55 9.31 -8.23 -9.89
CA LEU A 55 10.26 -8.03 -8.78
C LEU A 55 11.35 -7.02 -9.17
N ASP A 56 11.82 -7.08 -10.39
CA ASP A 56 12.84 -6.15 -10.92
C ASP A 56 12.25 -4.76 -11.18
N GLU A 57 10.99 -4.69 -11.58
CA GLU A 57 10.29 -3.46 -11.91
C GLU A 57 9.69 -2.73 -10.69
N HIS A 58 9.61 -3.39 -9.55
CA HIS A 58 8.88 -2.88 -8.37
C HIS A 58 9.31 -1.46 -7.98
N ASP A 59 10.58 -1.21 -7.78
CA ASP A 59 11.08 0.09 -7.33
C ASP A 59 10.87 1.17 -8.39
N ALA A 60 11.07 0.84 -9.65
CA ALA A 60 10.80 1.76 -10.76
C ALA A 60 9.31 2.14 -10.83
N ARG A 61 8.42 1.18 -10.63
CA ARG A 61 6.96 1.41 -10.58
C ARG A 61 6.55 2.27 -9.41
N ILE A 62 7.13 2.06 -8.23
CA ILE A 62 6.90 2.93 -7.07
C ILE A 62 7.38 4.36 -7.35
N ARG A 63 8.58 4.52 -7.92
CA ARG A 63 9.12 5.85 -8.27
C ARG A 63 8.27 6.58 -9.31
N ALA A 64 7.62 5.86 -10.21
CA ALA A 64 6.76 6.41 -11.27
C ALA A 64 5.38 6.87 -10.76
N VAL A 65 4.97 6.53 -9.54
CA VAL A 65 3.68 6.94 -8.97
C VAL A 65 3.59 8.45 -8.87
N THR A 66 2.48 9.02 -9.35
CA THR A 66 2.19 10.45 -9.30
C THR A 66 1.15 10.79 -8.25
N ARG A 67 1.08 12.06 -7.86
CA ARG A 67 0.07 12.58 -6.94
C ARG A 67 -1.35 12.36 -7.47
N ALA A 68 -1.54 12.63 -8.76
CA ALA A 68 -2.81 12.40 -9.44
C ALA A 68 -3.23 10.92 -9.43
N ALA A 69 -2.28 10.00 -9.66
CA ALA A 69 -2.55 8.56 -9.64
C ALA A 69 -3.03 8.08 -8.27
N ILE A 70 -2.47 8.62 -7.18
CA ILE A 70 -2.94 8.31 -5.81
C ILE A 70 -4.37 8.77 -5.61
N ARG A 71 -4.71 10.00 -5.99
CA ARG A 71 -6.08 10.52 -5.89
C ARG A 71 -7.06 9.69 -6.72
N ASP A 72 -6.70 9.34 -7.93
CA ASP A 72 -7.56 8.56 -8.82
C ASP A 72 -7.79 7.14 -8.28
N ALA A 73 -6.75 6.51 -7.72
CA ALA A 73 -6.89 5.24 -7.02
C ALA A 73 -7.80 5.36 -5.79
N ALA A 74 -7.66 6.42 -4.99
CA ALA A 74 -8.52 6.66 -3.85
C ALA A 74 -9.99 6.83 -4.26
N ARG A 75 -10.25 7.56 -5.32
CA ARG A 75 -11.61 7.73 -5.88
C ARG A 75 -12.21 6.42 -6.36
N ARG A 76 -11.41 5.52 -6.88
CA ARG A 76 -11.86 4.23 -7.40
C ARG A 76 -12.11 3.20 -6.31
N TYR A 77 -11.29 3.17 -5.28
CA TYR A 77 -11.29 2.07 -4.30
C TYR A 77 -11.77 2.47 -2.91
N LEU A 78 -11.52 3.70 -2.46
CA LEU A 78 -11.88 4.17 -1.13
C LEU A 78 -13.26 4.85 -1.12
N VAL A 79 -14.27 4.15 -1.57
CA VAL A 79 -15.65 4.63 -1.63
C VAL A 79 -16.50 3.99 -0.53
N GLU A 80 -17.42 4.76 0.06
CA GLU A 80 -18.21 4.32 1.20
C GLU A 80 -19.09 3.11 0.90
N GLU A 81 -19.62 3.01 -0.30
CA GLU A 81 -20.49 1.93 -0.75
C GLU A 81 -19.80 0.55 -0.79
N ARG A 82 -18.49 0.55 -0.77
CA ARG A 82 -17.65 -0.68 -0.76
C ARG A 82 -16.98 -0.93 0.58
N ARG A 83 -17.41 -0.21 1.61
CA ARG A 83 -16.84 -0.32 2.95
C ARG A 83 -17.44 -1.48 3.71
N VAL A 84 -16.59 -2.27 4.35
CA VAL A 84 -16.95 -3.25 5.37
C VAL A 84 -16.25 -2.85 6.66
N GLU A 85 -16.98 -2.85 7.77
CA GLU A 85 -16.44 -2.48 9.08
C GLU A 85 -16.58 -3.65 10.06
N GLY A 86 -15.46 -4.05 10.64
CA GLY A 86 -15.43 -5.02 11.73
C GLY A 86 -14.97 -4.34 13.02
N VAL A 87 -15.70 -4.52 14.13
CA VAL A 87 -15.36 -3.92 15.41
C VAL A 87 -15.19 -5.01 16.46
N VAL A 88 -14.00 -5.05 17.08
CA VAL A 88 -13.74 -5.90 18.24
C VAL A 88 -13.60 -4.98 19.46
N ARG A 89 -14.46 -5.20 20.46
CA ARG A 89 -14.42 -4.46 21.72
C ARG A 89 -14.05 -5.38 22.85
N GLY A 90 -13.13 -4.92 23.71
CA GLY A 90 -12.86 -5.60 24.97
C GLY A 90 -14.07 -5.54 25.91
N VAL A 91 -14.27 -6.60 26.66
CA VAL A 91 -15.26 -6.60 27.75
C VAL A 91 -14.63 -5.94 28.97
N ALA A 92 -15.33 -4.97 29.58
CA ALA A 92 -14.88 -4.38 30.83
C ALA A 92 -14.76 -5.49 31.88
N LYS A 93 -13.57 -5.67 32.47
CA LYS A 93 -13.43 -6.51 33.67
C LYS A 93 -14.19 -5.84 34.80
N THR A 94 -15.26 -6.45 35.23
CA THR A 94 -15.86 -6.17 36.53
C THR A 94 -14.93 -6.76 37.58
N VAL A 95 -14.38 -5.91 38.43
CA VAL A 95 -13.57 -6.29 39.58
C VAL A 95 -14.50 -6.58 40.73
#